data_e7d6bb295db1feda5b6e03385d2fdc68
#
_entry.id   e7d6bb295db1feda5b6e03385d2fdc68
#
_cell.length_a   1.000
_cell.length_b   1.000
_cell.length_c   1.000
_cell.angle_alpha   90.00
_cell.angle_beta   90.00
_cell.angle_gamma   90.00
#
_symmetry.space_group_name_H-M   'P 1'
#
loop_
_entity.id
_entity.type
_entity.pdbx_description
1 polymer ?
#
loop_
_entity_poly.entity_id
_entity_poly.type
_entity_poly.pdbx_seq_one_letter_code
_entity_poly.pdbx_strand_id
1 'polypeptide(L)'
;MPKIVVLTGSFNPVTKAHFEVLSKAVEYLNADKGLFVATNDQYLTKKTVVDAKTRTKFFLSEDIRKEMLESLNKENNKLFFGGFELGGASPATDKTLRKILRENKGGEIYYLCGADKIKNIPHWSNFNNLIKDMYICVFVRKDINVDYIINNNPEWIPHKDHVIILETNDDIKYVSSTLIRTNYFNGKDYKYLMNDGPYNILSKIDPNSFKEITEEYIIECTIKYGGRFGGNAARKLVYNSNTKLFNNWDSKLLGDRDSKIYNTEVYKEEFKVNSNNSFNTEFDCVNEDCVDVAYKLIEEGLNPAILNLASNVHPCGGYDSGTLAQEESLCYSSTLSQSLYQFGDPKKKYFKDANLKHIPNVYPMDINFGGIYSPNVCFFRNNITKYYSLMDKPFECSVISVASLSNREKNDWINDESIYFDNNGLLTKEGIKIQSNKIRTIFRIALDNNHDSLVLGAFGCGVYNLKPEQVSNLFKTILEENEFKDKLKKVVFAIFEGKGSSRKVVGKNGKFKAFYDVFK
;
A
#
# COMPACT_ATOMS: atom_id res chain seq x y z
N MET A 1 -9.83 3.42 -44.74
CA MET A 1 -9.97 3.32 -43.29
C MET A 1 -8.97 4.28 -42.65
N PRO A 2 -9.34 5.06 -41.64
CA PRO A 2 -8.40 5.99 -41.05
C PRO A 2 -7.27 5.24 -40.35
N LYS A 3 -6.04 5.69 -40.59
CA LYS A 3 -4.82 5.17 -39.94
C LYS A 3 -4.44 6.08 -38.79
N ILE A 4 -4.27 5.49 -37.60
CA ILE A 4 -3.99 6.23 -36.37
C ILE A 4 -2.75 5.69 -35.71
N VAL A 5 -1.73 6.51 -35.53
CA VAL A 5 -0.51 6.17 -34.76
C VAL A 5 -0.67 6.64 -33.34
N VAL A 6 -0.40 5.76 -32.37
CA VAL A 6 -0.56 6.04 -30.93
C VAL A 6 0.78 5.92 -30.21
N LEU A 7 1.23 7.00 -29.60
CA LEU A 7 2.41 7.04 -28.74
C LEU A 7 1.98 7.31 -27.29
N THR A 8 2.15 6.31 -26.41
CA THR A 8 1.88 6.47 -24.97
C THR A 8 3.14 6.87 -24.23
N GLY A 9 3.02 7.74 -23.24
CA GLY A 9 4.17 8.16 -22.44
C GLY A 9 3.84 9.05 -21.26
N SER A 10 4.83 9.23 -20.40
CA SER A 10 4.71 10.18 -19.27
C SER A 10 4.75 11.63 -19.71
N PHE A 11 5.50 11.93 -20.78
CA PHE A 11 5.74 13.27 -21.31
C PHE A 11 6.02 14.32 -20.21
N ASN A 12 6.96 14.04 -19.36
CA ASN A 12 7.30 14.87 -18.18
C ASN A 12 8.72 15.48 -18.27
N PRO A 13 8.96 16.49 -19.12
CA PRO A 13 8.10 17.02 -20.19
C PRO A 13 8.16 16.19 -21.49
N VAL A 14 7.33 16.55 -22.47
CA VAL A 14 7.49 16.09 -23.85
C VAL A 14 8.79 16.60 -24.43
N THR A 15 9.43 15.80 -25.29
CA THR A 15 10.74 16.11 -25.89
C THR A 15 10.66 16.16 -27.39
N LYS A 16 11.65 16.80 -28.03
CA LYS A 16 11.81 16.79 -29.48
C LYS A 16 11.86 15.37 -30.05
N ALA A 17 12.49 14.42 -29.34
CA ALA A 17 12.48 13.02 -29.75
C ALA A 17 11.08 12.39 -29.78
N HIS A 18 10.19 12.70 -28.83
CA HIS A 18 8.80 12.22 -28.87
C HIS A 18 8.04 12.77 -30.09
N PHE A 19 8.24 14.06 -30.38
CA PHE A 19 7.63 14.70 -31.54
C PHE A 19 8.11 14.07 -32.85
N GLU A 20 9.42 13.93 -33.02
CA GLU A 20 10.03 13.41 -34.25
C GLU A 20 9.65 11.96 -34.52
N VAL A 21 9.69 11.06 -33.51
CA VAL A 21 9.32 9.65 -33.72
C VAL A 21 7.86 9.50 -34.09
N LEU A 22 6.94 10.29 -33.50
CA LEU A 22 5.54 10.24 -33.86
C LEU A 22 5.26 10.85 -35.24
N SER A 23 5.88 11.99 -35.56
CA SER A 23 5.79 12.62 -36.88
C SER A 23 6.28 11.69 -38.00
N LYS A 24 7.47 11.07 -37.78
CA LYS A 24 8.06 10.14 -38.75
C LYS A 24 7.18 8.89 -38.96
N ALA A 25 6.60 8.36 -37.88
CA ALA A 25 5.68 7.22 -37.96
C ALA A 25 4.41 7.58 -38.73
N VAL A 26 3.82 8.76 -38.51
CA VAL A 26 2.65 9.26 -39.23
C VAL A 26 2.97 9.44 -40.74
N GLU A 27 4.12 9.98 -41.05
CA GLU A 27 4.58 10.16 -42.46
C GLU A 27 4.83 8.80 -43.13
N TYR A 28 5.64 7.93 -42.53
CA TYR A 28 5.99 6.61 -43.06
C TYR A 28 4.77 5.74 -43.38
N LEU A 29 3.78 5.76 -42.49
CA LEU A 29 2.55 4.97 -42.63
C LEU A 29 1.50 5.67 -43.48
N ASN A 30 1.76 6.89 -43.92
CA ASN A 30 0.77 7.79 -44.50
C ASN A 30 -0.52 7.83 -43.66
N ALA A 31 -0.33 8.04 -42.34
CA ALA A 31 -1.43 8.01 -41.39
C ALA A 31 -2.19 9.34 -41.36
N ASP A 32 -3.48 9.25 -41.05
CA ASP A 32 -4.35 10.41 -40.94
C ASP A 32 -4.07 11.26 -39.72
N LYS A 33 -3.68 10.59 -38.59
CA LYS A 33 -3.35 11.29 -37.36
C LYS A 33 -2.38 10.50 -36.45
N GLY A 34 -1.61 11.24 -35.66
CA GLY A 34 -0.81 10.76 -34.56
C GLY A 34 -1.36 11.22 -33.21
N LEU A 35 -1.46 10.33 -32.24
CA LEU A 35 -1.97 10.63 -30.90
C LEU A 35 -0.87 10.54 -29.86
N PHE A 36 -0.63 11.61 -29.12
CA PHE A 36 0.07 11.58 -27.84
C PHE A 36 -0.91 11.20 -26.74
N VAL A 37 -0.73 10.06 -26.11
CA VAL A 37 -1.54 9.62 -24.97
C VAL A 37 -0.72 9.72 -23.69
N ALA A 38 -0.94 10.81 -22.96
CA ALA A 38 -0.24 11.06 -21.69
C ALA A 38 -0.79 10.17 -20.58
N THR A 39 0.11 9.58 -19.81
CA THR A 39 -0.26 8.89 -18.57
C THR A 39 -0.77 9.88 -17.54
N ASN A 40 -1.74 9.46 -16.70
CA ASN A 40 -2.27 10.31 -15.64
C ASN A 40 -1.24 10.59 -14.54
N ASP A 41 -1.54 11.58 -13.69
CA ASP A 41 -0.67 11.99 -12.59
C ASP A 41 -0.41 10.86 -11.60
N GLN A 42 -1.38 9.98 -11.40
CA GLN A 42 -1.28 8.83 -10.51
C GLN A 42 -0.20 7.83 -10.97
N TYR A 43 -0.17 7.52 -12.27
CA TYR A 43 0.85 6.65 -12.85
C TYR A 43 2.23 7.31 -12.82
N LEU A 44 2.28 8.61 -13.13
CA LEU A 44 3.52 9.36 -13.15
C LEU A 44 4.15 9.43 -11.74
N THR A 45 3.35 9.66 -10.71
CA THR A 45 3.79 9.61 -9.31
C THR A 45 4.36 8.22 -8.98
N LYS A 46 3.65 7.15 -9.33
CA LYS A 46 4.11 5.78 -9.11
C LYS A 46 5.44 5.49 -9.83
N LYS A 47 5.59 5.95 -11.06
CA LYS A 47 6.82 5.77 -11.85
C LYS A 47 7.99 6.54 -11.23
N THR A 48 7.75 7.75 -10.75
CA THR A 48 8.76 8.58 -10.09
C THR A 48 9.25 7.95 -8.78
N VAL A 49 8.36 7.28 -8.04
CA VAL A 49 8.68 6.55 -6.81
C VAL A 49 9.56 5.32 -7.07
N VAL A 50 9.29 4.57 -8.15
CA VAL A 50 10.05 3.36 -8.47
C VAL A 50 11.43 3.72 -9.02
N ASP A 51 11.57 4.89 -9.64
CA ASP A 51 12.81 5.38 -10.26
C ASP A 51 13.65 6.28 -9.31
N ALA A 52 13.67 5.93 -8.02
CA ALA A 52 14.38 6.66 -6.97
C ALA A 52 15.91 6.79 -7.20
N LYS A 53 16.47 6.17 -8.24
CA LYS A 53 17.87 6.37 -8.68
C LYS A 53 18.08 7.71 -9.40
N THR A 54 17.04 8.25 -10.02
CA THR A 54 17.05 9.57 -10.65
C THR A 54 16.15 10.51 -9.84
N ARG A 55 16.62 10.97 -8.70
CA ARG A 55 15.95 11.93 -7.80
C ARG A 55 15.66 13.27 -8.48
N THR A 56 14.87 13.26 -9.53
CA THR A 56 14.34 14.50 -10.10
C THR A 56 12.99 14.79 -9.44
N LYS A 57 12.99 15.72 -8.53
CA LYS A 57 11.87 16.27 -7.76
C LYS A 57 10.78 16.94 -8.63
N PHE A 58 10.67 16.58 -9.90
CA PHE A 58 9.93 17.32 -10.88
C PHE A 58 8.76 16.54 -11.45
N PHE A 59 7.60 17.11 -11.32
CA PHE A 59 6.35 16.55 -11.79
C PHE A 59 5.49 17.66 -12.42
N LEU A 60 5.30 17.58 -13.73
CA LEU A 60 4.35 18.45 -14.44
C LEU A 60 2.93 17.87 -14.32
N SER A 61 1.98 18.69 -13.87
CA SER A 61 0.57 18.29 -13.77
C SER A 61 -0.01 17.84 -15.12
N GLU A 62 -1.11 17.09 -15.07
CA GLU A 62 -1.84 16.68 -16.28
C GLU A 62 -2.15 17.87 -17.21
N ASP A 63 -2.59 18.99 -16.65
CA ASP A 63 -2.94 20.19 -17.40
C ASP A 63 -1.76 20.78 -18.14
N ILE A 64 -0.60 20.92 -17.47
CA ILE A 64 0.62 21.44 -18.11
C ILE A 64 1.11 20.51 -19.21
N ARG A 65 1.11 19.19 -18.95
CA ARG A 65 1.53 18.19 -19.95
C ARG A 65 0.58 18.16 -21.15
N LYS A 66 -0.73 18.29 -20.92
CA LYS A 66 -1.75 18.45 -21.95
C LYS A 66 -1.47 19.69 -22.80
N GLU A 67 -1.30 20.87 -22.18
CA GLU A 67 -1.01 22.11 -22.87
C GLU A 67 0.25 22.02 -23.76
N MET A 68 1.32 21.40 -23.23
CA MET A 68 2.54 21.15 -24.00
C MET A 68 2.29 20.25 -25.21
N LEU A 69 1.52 19.17 -25.07
CA LEU A 69 1.23 18.24 -26.17
C LEU A 69 0.32 18.86 -27.21
N GLU A 70 -0.68 19.64 -26.80
CA GLU A 70 -1.58 20.36 -27.70
C GLU A 70 -0.83 21.44 -28.50
N SER A 71 0.19 22.08 -27.92
CA SER A 71 1.00 23.08 -28.61
C SER A 71 1.75 22.53 -29.83
N LEU A 72 2.06 21.23 -29.85
CA LEU A 72 2.76 20.55 -30.94
C LEU A 72 1.92 20.46 -32.22
N ASN A 73 0.60 20.54 -32.13
CA ASN A 73 -0.29 20.56 -33.31
C ASN A 73 -0.02 21.76 -34.25
N LYS A 74 0.52 22.86 -33.71
CA LYS A 74 0.92 24.02 -34.51
C LYS A 74 2.13 23.74 -35.42
N GLU A 75 2.98 22.81 -35.03
CA GLU A 75 4.16 22.43 -35.81
C GLU A 75 3.87 21.26 -36.76
N ASN A 76 2.95 20.37 -36.39
CA ASN A 76 2.45 19.30 -37.25
C ASN A 76 0.95 19.10 -36.97
N ASN A 77 0.09 19.52 -37.93
CA ASN A 77 -1.36 19.52 -37.83
C ASN A 77 -1.98 18.11 -37.80
N LYS A 78 -1.21 17.06 -38.04
CA LYS A 78 -1.64 15.66 -37.89
C LYS A 78 -1.41 15.11 -36.48
N LEU A 79 -0.74 15.83 -35.57
CA LEU A 79 -0.46 15.38 -34.23
C LEU A 79 -1.46 15.98 -33.22
N PHE A 80 -2.07 15.11 -32.44
CA PHE A 80 -3.12 15.48 -31.46
C PHE A 80 -2.84 14.91 -30.08
N PHE A 81 -3.36 15.61 -29.09
CA PHE A 81 -3.45 15.08 -27.74
C PHE A 81 -4.65 14.13 -27.59
N GLY A 82 -4.42 12.95 -27.03
CA GLY A 82 -5.46 11.97 -26.71
C GLY A 82 -5.62 11.80 -25.20
N GLY A 83 -6.73 12.30 -24.65
CA GLY A 83 -7.02 12.31 -23.21
C GLY A 83 -7.47 10.96 -22.61
N PHE A 84 -7.08 9.83 -23.17
CA PHE A 84 -7.62 8.49 -22.85
C PHE A 84 -7.28 7.98 -21.46
N GLU A 85 -6.19 8.46 -20.86
CA GLU A 85 -5.70 8.01 -19.54
C GLU A 85 -5.86 9.06 -18.44
N LEU A 86 -6.33 10.28 -18.75
CA LEU A 86 -6.45 11.35 -17.76
C LEU A 86 -7.64 11.17 -16.82
N GLY A 87 -7.51 11.65 -15.59
CA GLY A 87 -8.60 11.72 -14.60
C GLY A 87 -9.06 10.38 -14.04
N GLY A 88 -8.38 9.26 -14.31
CA GLY A 88 -8.78 7.93 -13.88
C GLY A 88 -7.67 7.10 -13.25
N ALA A 89 -8.02 5.92 -12.74
CA ALA A 89 -7.03 4.91 -12.37
C ALA A 89 -6.19 4.56 -13.60
N SER A 90 -4.85 4.49 -13.45
CA SER A 90 -3.94 4.20 -14.56
C SER A 90 -4.37 2.92 -15.29
N PRO A 91 -4.92 2.98 -16.49
CA PRO A 91 -5.22 1.79 -17.26
C PRO A 91 -3.91 1.15 -17.74
N ALA A 92 -3.90 -0.15 -17.83
CA ALA A 92 -2.83 -0.83 -18.56
C ALA A 92 -2.90 -0.43 -20.04
N THR A 93 -1.75 -0.32 -20.72
CA THR A 93 -1.66 0.14 -22.11
C THR A 93 -2.60 -0.62 -23.05
N ASP A 94 -2.77 -1.95 -22.84
CA ASP A 94 -3.72 -2.76 -23.59
C ASP A 94 -5.18 -2.29 -23.46
N LYS A 95 -5.59 -1.82 -22.28
CA LYS A 95 -6.94 -1.27 -22.07
C LYS A 95 -7.14 0.06 -22.77
N THR A 96 -6.12 0.92 -22.75
CA THR A 96 -6.11 2.19 -23.47
C THR A 96 -6.24 1.97 -24.97
N LEU A 97 -5.44 1.06 -25.54
CA LEU A 97 -5.50 0.73 -26.98
C LEU A 97 -6.86 0.15 -27.36
N ARG A 98 -7.46 -0.73 -26.56
CA ARG A 98 -8.83 -1.23 -26.79
C ARG A 98 -9.88 -0.13 -26.74
N LYS A 99 -9.71 0.89 -25.90
CA LYS A 99 -10.59 2.04 -25.87
C LYS A 99 -10.48 2.83 -27.18
N ILE A 100 -9.26 3.10 -27.63
CA ILE A 100 -8.99 3.79 -28.90
C ILE A 100 -9.59 3.01 -30.10
N LEU A 101 -9.40 1.68 -30.16
CA LEU A 101 -10.00 0.81 -31.18
C LEU A 101 -11.54 0.92 -31.19
N ARG A 102 -12.18 0.90 -30.03
CA ARG A 102 -13.66 1.01 -29.95
C ARG A 102 -14.18 2.36 -30.38
N GLU A 103 -13.47 3.45 -30.10
CA GLU A 103 -13.87 4.80 -30.48
C GLU A 103 -13.57 5.10 -31.95
N ASN A 104 -12.69 4.33 -32.60
CA ASN A 104 -12.32 4.49 -34.00
C ASN A 104 -12.65 3.21 -34.81
N LYS A 105 -13.89 2.74 -34.73
CA LYS A 105 -14.34 1.53 -35.44
C LYS A 105 -14.04 1.59 -36.93
N GLY A 106 -13.40 0.52 -37.43
CA GLY A 106 -12.98 0.42 -38.81
C GLY A 106 -11.68 1.17 -39.15
N GLY A 107 -11.00 1.74 -38.18
CA GLY A 107 -9.67 2.32 -38.35
C GLY A 107 -8.55 1.31 -38.07
N GLU A 108 -7.39 1.56 -38.68
CA GLU A 108 -6.15 0.83 -38.41
C GLU A 108 -5.37 1.55 -37.31
N ILE A 109 -5.07 0.84 -36.22
CA ILE A 109 -4.30 1.39 -35.09
C ILE A 109 -2.87 0.88 -35.13
N TYR A 110 -1.93 1.79 -35.01
CA TYR A 110 -0.50 1.55 -34.99
C TYR A 110 0.05 2.02 -33.63
N TYR A 111 0.40 1.08 -32.74
CA TYR A 111 1.01 1.42 -31.45
C TYR A 111 2.51 1.65 -31.62
N LEU A 112 2.95 2.89 -31.42
CA LEU A 112 4.35 3.28 -31.52
C LEU A 112 5.06 3.11 -30.17
N CYS A 113 6.14 2.33 -30.14
CA CYS A 113 6.93 2.10 -28.94
C CYS A 113 8.44 1.96 -29.22
N GLY A 114 9.25 2.13 -28.20
CA GLY A 114 10.69 1.85 -28.29
C GLY A 114 11.01 0.35 -28.28
N ALA A 115 12.14 -0.02 -28.86
CA ALA A 115 12.63 -1.39 -28.93
C ALA A 115 12.75 -2.09 -27.54
N ASP A 116 12.95 -1.30 -26.48
CA ASP A 116 12.96 -1.80 -25.08
C ASP A 116 11.64 -2.42 -24.63
N LYS A 117 10.53 -2.08 -25.27
CA LYS A 117 9.19 -2.57 -24.92
C LYS A 117 8.83 -3.90 -25.58
N ILE A 118 9.45 -4.23 -26.71
CA ILE A 118 9.08 -5.38 -27.54
C ILE A 118 9.09 -6.71 -26.78
N LYS A 119 9.99 -6.88 -25.83
CA LYS A 119 10.07 -8.10 -24.99
C LYS A 119 8.90 -8.25 -24.02
N ASN A 120 8.26 -7.14 -23.62
CA ASN A 120 7.22 -7.13 -22.60
C ASN A 120 5.79 -7.11 -23.17
N ILE A 121 5.62 -6.76 -24.43
CA ILE A 121 4.31 -6.67 -25.09
C ILE A 121 3.56 -8.01 -25.10
N PRO A 122 4.19 -9.18 -25.36
CA PRO A 122 3.52 -10.47 -25.28
C PRO A 122 2.92 -10.81 -23.92
N HIS A 123 3.46 -10.23 -22.84
CA HIS A 123 2.94 -10.42 -21.48
C HIS A 123 1.72 -9.54 -21.15
N TRP A 124 1.22 -8.76 -22.08
CA TRP A 124 -0.01 -7.99 -21.89
C TRP A 124 -1.22 -8.91 -21.80
N SER A 125 -2.18 -8.54 -20.97
CA SER A 125 -3.40 -9.33 -20.84
C SER A 125 -4.11 -9.43 -22.19
N ASN A 126 -4.39 -10.67 -22.59
CA ASN A 126 -5.09 -10.95 -23.84
C ASN A 126 -4.35 -10.43 -25.12
N PHE A 127 -3.02 -10.52 -25.14
CA PHE A 127 -2.15 -10.09 -26.24
C PHE A 127 -2.59 -10.64 -27.60
N ASN A 128 -2.83 -11.95 -27.71
CA ASN A 128 -3.19 -12.63 -28.95
C ASN A 128 -4.48 -12.12 -29.60
N ASN A 129 -5.40 -11.55 -28.84
CA ASN A 129 -6.59 -10.91 -29.40
C ASN A 129 -6.35 -9.43 -29.72
N LEU A 130 -5.49 -8.75 -28.97
CA LEU A 130 -5.19 -7.35 -29.23
C LEU A 130 -4.38 -7.18 -30.52
N ILE A 131 -3.37 -8.02 -30.72
CA ILE A 131 -2.45 -7.93 -31.86
C ILE A 131 -3.15 -8.20 -33.22
N LYS A 132 -4.30 -8.90 -33.23
CA LYS A 132 -5.08 -9.13 -34.45
C LYS A 132 -5.74 -7.85 -34.98
N ASP A 133 -5.99 -6.90 -34.09
CA ASP A 133 -6.75 -5.69 -34.39
C ASP A 133 -5.86 -4.45 -34.54
N MET A 134 -4.52 -4.60 -34.42
CA MET A 134 -3.58 -3.49 -34.46
C MET A 134 -2.19 -3.90 -34.95
N TYR A 135 -1.38 -2.89 -35.26
CA TYR A 135 0.03 -3.04 -35.59
C TYR A 135 0.91 -2.47 -34.49
N ILE A 136 2.11 -3.02 -34.33
CA ILE A 136 3.15 -2.51 -33.44
C ILE A 136 4.23 -1.85 -34.28
N CYS A 137 4.42 -0.54 -34.10
CA CYS A 137 5.53 0.19 -34.72
C CYS A 137 6.65 0.34 -33.69
N VAL A 138 7.81 -0.19 -34.02
CA VAL A 138 8.98 -0.18 -33.13
C VAL A 138 10.03 0.79 -33.67
N PHE A 139 10.33 1.85 -32.93
CA PHE A 139 11.48 2.66 -33.25
C PHE A 139 12.72 2.13 -32.52
N VAL A 140 13.78 1.95 -33.30
CA VAL A 140 15.04 1.37 -32.78
C VAL A 140 15.89 2.47 -32.19
N ARG A 141 16.17 2.36 -30.87
CA ARG A 141 17.18 3.13 -30.16
C ARG A 141 18.24 2.15 -29.65
N LYS A 142 19.50 2.33 -30.03
CA LYS A 142 20.61 1.47 -29.59
C LYS A 142 20.53 0.02 -30.12
N ASP A 143 21.49 -0.77 -29.68
CA ASP A 143 21.88 -2.11 -30.12
C ASP A 143 20.85 -3.23 -29.82
N ILE A 144 19.56 -2.94 -29.85
CA ILE A 144 18.51 -3.94 -29.69
C ILE A 144 18.12 -4.45 -31.08
N ASN A 145 18.47 -5.70 -31.33
CA ASN A 145 18.06 -6.39 -32.56
C ASN A 145 16.61 -6.87 -32.41
N VAL A 146 15.68 -6.05 -32.93
CA VAL A 146 14.24 -6.31 -32.87
C VAL A 146 13.88 -7.53 -33.69
N ASP A 147 14.47 -7.72 -34.88
CA ASP A 147 14.24 -8.88 -35.75
C ASP A 147 14.62 -10.18 -35.04
N TYR A 148 15.73 -10.19 -34.34
CA TYR A 148 16.15 -11.34 -33.55
C TYR A 148 15.10 -11.68 -32.46
N ILE A 149 14.59 -10.67 -31.75
CA ILE A 149 13.60 -10.89 -30.69
C ILE A 149 12.31 -11.46 -31.26
N ILE A 150 11.82 -10.92 -32.36
CA ILE A 150 10.56 -11.34 -32.99
C ILE A 150 10.68 -12.76 -33.55
N ASN A 151 11.78 -13.07 -34.23
CA ASN A 151 11.97 -14.37 -34.87
C ASN A 151 12.32 -15.51 -33.89
N ASN A 152 12.75 -15.20 -32.69
CA ASN A 152 13.13 -16.19 -31.67
C ASN A 152 12.18 -16.27 -30.48
N ASN A 153 11.09 -15.51 -30.45
CA ASN A 153 10.08 -15.57 -29.40
C ASN A 153 8.81 -16.26 -29.93
N PRO A 154 8.43 -17.44 -29.38
CA PRO A 154 7.25 -18.19 -29.83
C PRO A 154 5.94 -17.39 -29.84
N GLU A 155 5.79 -16.40 -28.95
CA GLU A 155 4.62 -15.55 -28.87
C GLU A 155 4.58 -14.50 -29.99
N TRP A 156 5.73 -14.08 -30.54
CA TRP A 156 5.80 -13.14 -31.66
C TRP A 156 5.74 -13.79 -33.03
N ILE A 157 6.25 -15.03 -33.18
CA ILE A 157 6.34 -15.71 -34.47
C ILE A 157 5.02 -15.70 -35.27
N PRO A 158 3.84 -15.97 -34.65
CA PRO A 158 2.56 -15.93 -35.36
C PRO A 158 2.10 -14.51 -35.77
N HIS A 159 2.73 -13.48 -35.24
CA HIS A 159 2.31 -12.08 -35.35
C HIS A 159 3.37 -11.15 -35.94
N LYS A 160 4.45 -11.70 -36.48
CA LYS A 160 5.56 -10.90 -37.02
C LYS A 160 5.14 -9.92 -38.10
N ASP A 161 4.12 -10.26 -38.90
CA ASP A 161 3.60 -9.40 -39.96
C ASP A 161 2.82 -8.19 -39.40
N HIS A 162 2.51 -8.16 -38.12
CA HIS A 162 1.94 -7.03 -37.40
C HIS A 162 2.98 -6.09 -36.79
N VAL A 163 4.29 -6.37 -36.99
CA VAL A 163 5.37 -5.54 -36.45
C VAL A 163 6.08 -4.78 -37.56
N ILE A 164 6.15 -3.47 -37.40
CA ILE A 164 6.81 -2.55 -38.32
C ILE A 164 8.01 -1.92 -37.61
N ILE A 165 9.19 -2.03 -38.18
CA ILE A 165 10.41 -1.48 -37.61
C ILE A 165 10.70 -0.13 -38.30
N LEU A 166 10.88 0.91 -37.47
CA LEU A 166 11.19 2.25 -37.91
C LEU A 166 12.60 2.64 -37.45
N GLU A 167 13.42 3.05 -38.41
CA GLU A 167 14.73 3.61 -38.09
C GLU A 167 14.61 5.02 -37.53
N THR A 168 15.44 5.35 -36.54
CA THR A 168 15.51 6.70 -35.96
C THR A 168 16.81 7.40 -36.32
N ASN A 169 16.76 8.73 -36.43
CA ASN A 169 17.95 9.55 -36.62
C ASN A 169 18.84 9.52 -35.38
N ASP A 170 20.15 9.61 -35.58
CA ASP A 170 21.12 9.61 -34.49
C ASP A 170 21.00 10.83 -33.57
N ASP A 171 20.57 11.96 -34.10
CA ASP A 171 20.46 13.24 -33.39
C ASP A 171 19.48 13.20 -32.19
N ILE A 172 18.47 12.33 -32.21
CA ILE A 172 17.46 12.24 -31.14
C ILE A 172 17.75 11.14 -30.11
N LYS A 173 18.77 10.32 -30.33
CA LYS A 173 19.08 9.17 -29.45
C LYS A 173 19.36 9.58 -28.00
N TYR A 174 19.92 10.76 -27.79
CA TYR A 174 20.32 11.28 -26.46
C TYR A 174 19.25 12.19 -25.83
N VAL A 175 18.21 12.55 -26.57
CA VAL A 175 17.15 13.45 -26.07
C VAL A 175 16.22 12.69 -25.12
N SER A 176 16.13 13.14 -23.89
CA SER A 176 15.25 12.52 -22.87
C SER A 176 14.61 13.56 -21.95
N SER A 177 13.43 13.25 -21.43
CA SER A 177 12.78 14.08 -20.42
C SER A 177 13.63 14.27 -19.17
N THR A 178 14.43 13.25 -18.80
CA THR A 178 15.35 13.34 -17.67
C THR A 178 16.43 14.39 -17.90
N LEU A 179 17.01 14.44 -19.11
CA LEU A 179 18.03 15.43 -19.44
C LEU A 179 17.46 16.85 -19.42
N ILE A 180 16.24 17.04 -19.94
CA ILE A 180 15.56 18.34 -19.85
C ILE A 180 15.37 18.76 -18.40
N ARG A 181 14.83 17.89 -17.55
CA ARG A 181 14.65 18.20 -16.12
C ARG A 181 15.96 18.55 -15.43
N THR A 182 17.01 17.76 -15.70
CA THR A 182 18.35 18.02 -15.11
C THR A 182 18.89 19.40 -15.53
N ASN A 183 18.80 19.74 -16.81
CA ASN A 183 19.26 21.04 -17.31
C ASN A 183 18.42 22.19 -16.75
N TYR A 184 17.11 22.06 -16.76
CA TYR A 184 16.15 23.06 -16.23
C TYR A 184 16.46 23.43 -14.78
N PHE A 185 16.61 22.43 -13.88
CA PHE A 185 16.91 22.70 -12.46
C PHE A 185 18.32 23.21 -12.21
N ASN A 186 19.27 22.92 -13.09
CA ASN A 186 20.65 23.39 -12.97
C ASN A 186 20.89 24.70 -13.72
N GLY A 187 19.84 25.37 -14.23
CA GLY A 187 19.98 26.60 -15.00
C GLY A 187 20.75 26.46 -16.31
N LYS A 188 20.87 25.21 -16.84
CA LYS A 188 21.53 24.92 -18.12
C LYS A 188 20.55 25.03 -19.27
N ASP A 189 21.06 25.30 -20.47
CA ASP A 189 20.23 25.31 -21.67
C ASP A 189 19.58 23.94 -21.93
N TYR A 190 18.31 23.94 -22.23
CA TYR A 190 17.49 22.77 -22.60
C TYR A 190 16.60 23.03 -23.82
N LYS A 191 16.69 24.22 -24.41
CA LYS A 191 15.84 24.60 -25.55
C LYS A 191 16.04 23.66 -26.74
N TYR A 192 17.26 23.27 -27.02
CA TYR A 192 17.60 22.36 -28.13
C TYR A 192 17.00 20.94 -27.98
N LEU A 193 16.52 20.57 -26.79
CA LEU A 193 15.89 19.27 -26.49
C LEU A 193 14.36 19.27 -26.67
N MET A 194 13.76 20.44 -26.92
CA MET A 194 12.33 20.65 -26.99
C MET A 194 11.91 21.38 -28.26
N ASN A 195 10.66 21.21 -28.64
CA ASN A 195 9.99 22.05 -29.61
C ASN A 195 9.64 23.41 -28.99
N ASP A 196 9.41 24.44 -29.80
CA ASP A 196 9.19 25.81 -29.31
C ASP A 196 7.95 25.93 -28.43
N GLY A 197 6.84 25.28 -28.79
CA GLY A 197 5.61 25.31 -27.99
C GLY A 197 5.81 24.81 -26.55
N PRO A 198 6.22 23.56 -26.35
CA PRO A 198 6.53 23.01 -25.02
C PRO A 198 7.62 23.78 -24.28
N TYR A 199 8.66 24.27 -24.98
CA TYR A 199 9.70 25.09 -24.36
C TYR A 199 9.14 26.39 -23.78
N ASN A 200 8.31 27.11 -24.56
CA ASN A 200 7.70 28.36 -24.13
C ASN A 200 6.77 28.20 -22.91
N ILE A 201 6.15 27.03 -22.77
CA ILE A 201 5.34 26.71 -21.58
C ILE A 201 6.25 26.46 -20.39
N LEU A 202 7.26 25.58 -20.54
CA LEU A 202 8.17 25.22 -19.43
C LEU A 202 8.99 26.41 -18.94
N SER A 203 9.46 27.28 -19.83
CA SER A 203 10.29 28.42 -19.49
C SER A 203 9.58 29.50 -18.65
N LYS A 204 8.26 29.50 -18.63
CA LYS A 204 7.45 30.41 -17.80
C LYS A 204 7.20 29.90 -16.40
N ILE A 205 7.50 28.64 -16.13
CA ILE A 205 7.28 28.01 -14.83
C ILE A 205 8.54 28.28 -13.98
N ASP A 206 8.35 28.84 -12.77
CA ASP A 206 9.46 29.01 -11.83
C ASP A 206 9.93 27.65 -11.30
N PRO A 207 11.20 27.27 -11.44
CA PRO A 207 11.76 26.04 -10.85
C PRO A 207 11.47 25.91 -9.35
N ASN A 208 11.39 27.02 -8.61
CA ASN A 208 11.11 27.02 -7.18
C ASN A 208 9.62 26.81 -6.84
N SER A 209 8.73 26.93 -7.82
CA SER A 209 7.29 26.65 -7.61
C SER A 209 6.98 25.16 -7.47
N PHE A 210 7.89 24.28 -7.85
CA PHE A 210 7.72 22.85 -7.65
C PHE A 210 7.89 22.52 -6.18
N LYS A 211 6.80 22.04 -5.56
CA LYS A 211 6.87 21.49 -4.21
C LYS A 211 7.90 20.37 -4.17
N GLU A 212 8.74 20.40 -3.15
CA GLU A 212 9.62 19.27 -2.89
C GLU A 212 8.78 18.01 -2.74
N ILE A 213 9.00 17.01 -3.58
CA ILE A 213 8.35 15.71 -3.44
C ILE A 213 8.98 15.04 -2.24
N THR A 214 8.36 15.22 -1.09
CA THR A 214 8.78 14.60 0.16
C THR A 214 8.50 13.10 0.11
N GLU A 215 9.23 12.31 0.91
CA GLU A 215 8.95 10.87 1.08
C GLU A 215 7.50 10.65 1.52
N GLU A 216 6.96 11.52 2.35
CA GLU A 216 5.56 11.48 2.82
C GLU A 216 4.55 11.68 1.68
N TYR A 217 4.77 12.64 0.79
CA TYR A 217 3.93 12.82 -0.41
C TYR A 217 3.95 11.59 -1.33
N ILE A 218 5.13 10.95 -1.47
CA ILE A 218 5.29 9.71 -2.22
C ILE A 218 4.46 8.58 -1.61
N ILE A 219 4.52 8.43 -0.28
CA ILE A 219 3.75 7.44 0.47
C ILE A 219 2.25 7.67 0.24
N GLU A 220 1.77 8.88 0.48
CA GLU A 220 0.36 9.27 0.30
C GLU A 220 -0.14 8.93 -1.10
N CYS A 221 0.54 9.41 -2.13
CA CYS A 221 0.16 9.17 -3.52
C CYS A 221 0.17 7.68 -3.87
N THR A 222 1.15 6.93 -3.36
CA THR A 222 1.25 5.50 -3.67
C THR A 222 0.13 4.71 -3.00
N ILE A 223 -0.28 5.05 -1.79
CA ILE A 223 -1.42 4.43 -1.10
C ILE A 223 -2.73 4.81 -1.77
N LYS A 224 -2.93 6.10 -2.01
CA LYS A 224 -4.16 6.66 -2.59
C LYS A 224 -4.46 6.09 -3.98
N TYR A 225 -3.42 5.94 -4.80
CA TYR A 225 -3.55 5.63 -6.22
C TYR A 225 -2.96 4.27 -6.64
N GLY A 226 -2.26 3.59 -5.76
CA GLY A 226 -1.52 2.37 -6.08
C GLY A 226 -2.36 1.13 -6.41
N GLY A 227 -3.68 1.16 -6.21
CA GLY A 227 -4.58 0.04 -6.46
C GLY A 227 -4.20 -1.23 -5.68
N ARG A 228 -4.78 -2.38 -6.07
CA ARG A 228 -4.61 -3.66 -5.35
C ARG A 228 -3.14 -4.14 -5.27
N PHE A 229 -2.32 -3.87 -6.28
CA PHE A 229 -0.90 -4.27 -6.32
C PHE A 229 0.06 -3.20 -5.78
N GLY A 230 -0.37 -1.93 -5.72
CA GLY A 230 0.41 -0.83 -5.13
C GLY A 230 0.40 -0.84 -3.61
N GLY A 231 -0.61 -1.44 -2.99
CA GLY A 231 -0.80 -1.38 -1.54
C GLY A 231 0.36 -1.94 -0.72
N ASN A 232 0.89 -3.12 -1.05
CA ASN A 232 2.03 -3.71 -0.34
C ASN A 232 3.32 -2.89 -0.56
N ALA A 233 3.57 -2.45 -1.80
CA ALA A 233 4.73 -1.62 -2.12
C ALA A 233 4.70 -0.28 -1.39
N ALA A 234 3.52 0.35 -1.31
CA ALA A 234 3.31 1.60 -0.60
C ALA A 234 3.55 1.45 0.91
N ARG A 235 2.97 0.43 1.53
CA ARG A 235 3.18 0.15 2.95
C ARG A 235 4.64 -0.20 3.28
N LYS A 236 5.35 -0.81 2.34
CA LYS A 236 6.79 -1.03 2.46
C LYS A 236 7.58 0.30 2.45
N LEU A 237 7.09 1.33 1.77
CA LEU A 237 7.68 2.67 1.89
C LEU A 237 7.44 3.26 3.28
N VAL A 238 6.24 3.07 3.86
CA VAL A 238 5.96 3.47 5.25
C VAL A 238 6.91 2.76 6.22
N TYR A 239 7.07 1.44 6.09
CA TYR A 239 8.04 0.68 6.88
C TYR A 239 9.46 1.26 6.76
N ASN A 240 9.94 1.54 5.55
CA ASN A 240 11.28 2.10 5.33
C ASN A 240 11.41 3.51 5.92
N SER A 241 10.38 4.35 5.80
CA SER A 241 10.34 5.70 6.39
C SER A 241 10.37 5.62 7.92
N ASN A 242 9.55 4.75 8.51
CA ASN A 242 9.56 4.52 9.95
C ASN A 242 10.92 4.00 10.44
N THR A 243 11.53 3.05 9.73
CA THR A 243 12.87 2.52 10.07
C THR A 243 13.92 3.62 10.10
N LYS A 244 13.90 4.54 9.13
CA LYS A 244 14.81 5.70 9.13
C LYS A 244 14.56 6.61 10.31
N LEU A 245 13.29 6.86 10.63
CA LEU A 245 12.86 7.72 11.74
C LEU A 245 13.29 7.11 13.08
N PHE A 246 13.15 5.80 13.27
CA PHE A 246 13.57 5.09 14.47
C PHE A 246 15.10 5.03 14.62
N ASN A 247 15.85 4.91 13.52
CA ASN A 247 17.32 4.94 13.55
C ASN A 247 17.88 6.33 13.88
N ASN A 248 17.13 7.39 13.59
CA ASN A 248 17.45 8.79 13.90
C ASN A 248 16.52 9.33 15.00
N TRP A 249 16.20 8.54 15.98
CA TRP A 249 15.16 8.78 16.99
C TRP A 249 15.01 10.25 17.40
N ASP A 250 13.90 10.87 17.01
CA ASP A 250 13.54 12.21 17.44
C ASP A 250 12.66 12.14 18.70
N SER A 251 13.24 12.41 19.87
CA SER A 251 12.53 12.36 21.14
C SER A 251 11.43 13.41 21.28
N LYS A 252 11.45 14.50 20.51
CA LYS A 252 10.36 15.47 20.49
C LYS A 252 9.13 14.91 19.80
N LEU A 253 9.32 14.10 18.76
CA LEU A 253 8.24 13.44 18.01
C LEU A 253 7.79 12.15 18.67
N LEU A 254 8.74 11.30 19.10
CA LEU A 254 8.49 9.90 19.49
C LEU A 254 8.53 9.67 21.02
N GLY A 255 8.91 10.67 21.79
CA GLY A 255 9.09 10.57 23.24
C GLY A 255 10.40 9.87 23.64
N ASP A 256 10.52 9.48 24.89
CA ASP A 256 11.71 8.80 25.39
C ASP A 256 11.80 7.36 24.85
N ARG A 257 12.91 7.06 24.16
CA ARG A 257 13.11 5.78 23.48
C ARG A 257 13.15 4.60 24.45
N ASP A 258 13.91 4.74 25.49
CA ASP A 258 14.21 3.61 26.39
C ASP A 258 12.96 3.21 27.18
N SER A 259 12.18 4.15 27.66
CA SER A 259 10.92 3.87 28.35
C SER A 259 9.89 3.15 27.47
N LYS A 260 9.86 3.46 26.17
CA LYS A 260 8.92 2.85 25.23
C LYS A 260 9.29 1.44 24.79
N ILE A 261 10.58 1.12 24.79
CA ILE A 261 11.07 -0.17 24.32
C ILE A 261 11.25 -1.14 25.49
N TYR A 262 11.96 -0.73 26.52
CA TYR A 262 12.44 -1.63 27.57
C TYR A 262 11.48 -1.81 28.73
N ASN A 263 10.43 -0.99 28.86
CA ASN A 263 9.35 -1.21 29.83
C ASN A 263 8.27 -2.18 29.34
N THR A 264 8.52 -2.87 28.21
CA THR A 264 7.62 -3.89 27.66
C THR A 264 7.62 -5.12 28.54
N GLU A 265 6.45 -5.57 28.96
CA GLU A 265 6.26 -6.72 29.85
C GLU A 265 5.76 -7.94 29.09
N VAL A 266 6.18 -9.13 29.52
CA VAL A 266 5.83 -10.41 28.89
C VAL A 266 5.13 -11.31 29.89
N TYR A 267 3.94 -11.75 29.53
CA TYR A 267 3.10 -12.67 30.31
C TYR A 267 3.10 -14.04 29.62
N LYS A 268 3.37 -15.11 30.38
CA LYS A 268 3.47 -16.49 29.87
C LYS A 268 2.69 -17.51 30.69
N GLU A 269 2.26 -17.12 31.87
CA GLU A 269 1.59 -18.00 32.83
C GLU A 269 0.27 -17.40 33.28
N GLU A 270 -0.61 -18.22 33.82
CA GLU A 270 -1.85 -17.73 34.41
C GLU A 270 -1.54 -16.88 35.66
N PHE A 271 -2.15 -15.71 35.71
CA PHE A 271 -2.15 -14.82 36.86
C PHE A 271 -3.57 -14.29 37.11
N LYS A 272 -3.82 -13.83 38.30
CA LYS A 272 -5.11 -13.22 38.70
C LYS A 272 -4.86 -11.80 39.17
N VAL A 273 -5.80 -10.95 38.87
CA VAL A 273 -5.79 -9.54 39.26
C VAL A 273 -6.91 -9.29 40.26
N ASN A 274 -6.55 -8.70 41.38
CA ASN A 274 -7.53 -8.24 42.38
C ASN A 274 -7.72 -6.73 42.23
N SER A 275 -8.61 -6.34 41.28
CA SER A 275 -8.99 -4.94 41.12
C SER A 275 -10.11 -4.55 42.08
N ASN A 276 -9.90 -3.50 42.86
CA ASN A 276 -10.91 -2.89 43.73
C ASN A 276 -11.85 -1.94 42.96
N ASN A 277 -11.66 -1.81 41.67
CA ASN A 277 -12.49 -0.97 40.83
C ASN A 277 -13.94 -1.46 40.81
N SER A 278 -14.87 -0.53 40.82
CA SER A 278 -16.29 -0.79 40.71
C SER A 278 -16.92 0.35 39.91
N PHE A 279 -17.13 0.10 38.63
CA PHE A 279 -17.71 1.06 37.69
C PHE A 279 -19.06 0.50 37.19
N ASN A 280 -19.83 1.29 36.47
CA ASN A 280 -20.86 0.82 35.59
C ASN A 280 -20.24 0.75 34.19
N THR A 281 -19.79 -0.44 33.78
CA THR A 281 -19.04 -0.59 32.51
C THR A 281 -19.91 -0.26 31.30
N GLU A 282 -19.48 0.72 30.51
CA GLU A 282 -20.09 1.04 29.24
C GLU A 282 -19.52 0.14 28.14
N PHE A 283 -20.41 -0.43 27.31
CA PHE A 283 -20.03 -1.21 26.14
C PHE A 283 -20.42 -0.49 24.87
N ASP A 284 -19.54 -0.53 23.86
CA ASP A 284 -19.85 -0.02 22.54
C ASP A 284 -19.23 -0.90 21.44
N CYS A 285 -19.80 -0.84 20.25
CA CYS A 285 -19.28 -1.49 19.06
C CYS A 285 -19.39 -0.52 17.88
N VAL A 286 -18.25 -0.12 17.33
CA VAL A 286 -18.16 0.91 16.30
C VAL A 286 -17.43 0.42 15.06
N ASN A 287 -17.89 0.87 13.88
CA ASN A 287 -17.22 0.59 12.61
C ASN A 287 -16.15 1.65 12.32
N GLU A 288 -15.13 1.69 13.17
CA GLU A 288 -14.03 2.65 13.10
C GLU A 288 -12.68 1.96 13.31
N ASP A 289 -11.59 2.67 12.96
CA ASP A 289 -10.23 2.21 13.22
C ASP A 289 -9.92 2.30 14.72
N CYS A 290 -9.22 1.31 15.26
CA CYS A 290 -8.92 1.22 16.70
C CYS A 290 -8.02 2.38 17.19
N VAL A 291 -7.17 2.94 16.33
CA VAL A 291 -6.32 4.10 16.67
C VAL A 291 -7.17 5.35 16.85
N ASP A 292 -8.13 5.58 15.94
CA ASP A 292 -9.04 6.73 16.03
C ASP A 292 -9.94 6.62 17.29
N VAL A 293 -10.40 5.40 17.62
CA VAL A 293 -11.21 5.16 18.82
C VAL A 293 -10.40 5.40 20.09
N ALA A 294 -9.17 4.89 20.16
CA ALA A 294 -8.29 5.11 21.31
C ALA A 294 -8.02 6.60 21.54
N TYR A 295 -7.75 7.34 20.46
CA TYR A 295 -7.55 8.78 20.54
C TYR A 295 -8.78 9.50 21.13
N LYS A 296 -10.01 9.14 20.70
CA LYS A 296 -11.25 9.69 21.25
C LYS A 296 -11.40 9.41 22.75
N LEU A 297 -11.11 8.17 23.19
CA LEU A 297 -11.19 7.83 24.62
C LEU A 297 -10.18 8.62 25.47
N ILE A 298 -8.99 8.88 24.95
CA ILE A 298 -7.99 9.72 25.61
C ILE A 298 -8.49 11.18 25.71
N GLU A 299 -9.09 11.71 24.65
CA GLU A 299 -9.70 13.06 24.67
C GLU A 299 -10.90 13.14 25.64
N GLU A 300 -11.58 12.02 25.90
CA GLU A 300 -12.62 11.88 26.94
C GLU A 300 -12.04 11.80 28.36
N GLY A 301 -10.71 11.78 28.53
CA GLY A 301 -10.01 11.68 29.82
C GLY A 301 -9.91 10.26 30.36
N LEU A 302 -10.09 9.24 29.52
CA LEU A 302 -9.91 7.84 29.87
C LEU A 302 -8.47 7.38 29.64
N ASN A 303 -8.09 6.25 30.25
CA ASN A 303 -6.78 5.60 30.10
C ASN A 303 -6.93 4.27 29.32
N PRO A 304 -7.14 4.30 27.99
CA PRO A 304 -7.35 3.09 27.21
C PRO A 304 -6.07 2.30 26.98
N ALA A 305 -6.22 0.97 26.78
CA ALA A 305 -5.24 0.15 26.09
C ALA A 305 -5.87 -0.42 24.79
N ILE A 306 -5.06 -0.50 23.73
CA ILE A 306 -5.47 -1.07 22.44
C ILE A 306 -5.09 -2.55 22.40
N LEU A 307 -6.02 -3.44 22.04
CA LEU A 307 -5.71 -4.81 21.72
C LEU A 307 -5.05 -4.91 20.35
N ASN A 308 -3.81 -5.39 20.31
CA ASN A 308 -3.14 -5.85 19.11
C ASN A 308 -3.55 -7.32 18.84
N LEU A 309 -4.18 -7.56 17.68
CA LEU A 309 -4.55 -8.90 17.19
C LEU A 309 -3.31 -9.62 16.66
N ALA A 310 -2.40 -9.99 17.58
CA ALA A 310 -1.02 -10.34 17.31
C ALA A 310 -0.85 -11.64 16.52
N SER A 311 0.26 -11.74 15.80
CA SER A 311 0.81 -13.02 15.34
C SER A 311 1.38 -13.79 16.52
N ASN A 312 1.14 -15.11 16.56
CA ASN A 312 1.70 -15.97 17.61
C ASN A 312 3.17 -16.32 17.38
N VAL A 313 3.73 -16.11 16.20
CA VAL A 313 5.06 -16.57 15.79
C VAL A 313 6.02 -15.46 15.37
N HIS A 314 5.50 -14.32 14.90
CA HIS A 314 6.32 -13.23 14.39
C HIS A 314 5.88 -11.89 14.97
N PRO A 315 6.73 -11.17 15.68
CA PRO A 315 6.42 -9.83 16.14
C PRO A 315 6.08 -8.92 14.94
N CYS A 316 4.98 -8.18 15.06
CA CYS A 316 4.47 -7.29 14.00
C CYS A 316 4.03 -7.99 12.71
N GLY A 317 3.81 -9.31 12.71
CA GLY A 317 3.36 -10.05 11.53
C GLY A 317 4.22 -9.83 10.30
N GLY A 318 3.62 -9.37 9.20
CA GLY A 318 4.29 -9.05 7.93
C GLY A 318 4.51 -7.54 7.70
N TYR A 319 4.72 -6.75 8.74
CA TYR A 319 4.93 -5.30 8.65
C TYR A 319 6.10 -4.92 7.73
N ASP A 320 7.24 -5.63 7.80
CA ASP A 320 8.42 -5.40 6.96
C ASP A 320 8.20 -5.73 5.47
N SER A 321 7.23 -6.56 5.17
CA SER A 321 6.88 -6.98 3.81
C SER A 321 5.73 -6.19 3.17
N GLY A 322 5.10 -5.28 3.92
CA GLY A 322 3.99 -4.47 3.44
C GLY A 322 2.62 -5.14 3.55
N THR A 323 2.47 -6.17 4.37
CA THR A 323 1.19 -6.85 4.64
C THR A 323 0.20 -5.90 5.31
N LEU A 324 -1.09 -6.18 5.21
CA LEU A 324 -2.16 -5.40 5.81
C LEU A 324 -3.08 -6.29 6.63
N ALA A 325 -2.93 -6.22 7.95
CA ALA A 325 -3.90 -6.63 8.94
C ALA A 325 -3.85 -5.61 10.10
N GLN A 326 -4.58 -5.84 11.18
CA GLN A 326 -4.67 -4.87 12.27
C GLN A 326 -3.31 -4.68 12.98
N GLU A 327 -2.56 -5.76 13.22
CA GLU A 327 -1.22 -5.71 13.82
C GLU A 327 -0.26 -4.85 12.97
N GLU A 328 -0.19 -5.12 11.66
CA GLU A 328 0.66 -4.34 10.78
C GLU A 328 0.21 -2.87 10.70
N SER A 329 -1.10 -2.60 10.74
CA SER A 329 -1.62 -1.23 10.75
C SER A 329 -1.19 -0.46 11.99
N LEU A 330 -1.20 -1.08 13.17
CA LEU A 330 -0.65 -0.50 14.40
C LEU A 330 0.84 -0.20 14.25
N CYS A 331 1.62 -1.16 13.71
CA CYS A 331 3.05 -0.98 13.48
C CYS A 331 3.37 0.11 12.44
N TYR A 332 2.51 0.30 11.40
CA TYR A 332 2.69 1.41 10.46
C TYR A 332 2.45 2.78 11.12
N SER A 333 1.54 2.83 12.07
CA SER A 333 1.10 4.09 12.69
C SER A 333 1.89 4.49 13.93
N SER A 334 2.68 3.59 14.51
CA SER A 334 3.26 3.80 15.84
C SER A 334 4.67 3.24 16.04
N THR A 335 5.21 3.45 17.23
CA THR A 335 6.47 2.87 17.70
C THR A 335 6.33 1.41 18.16
N LEU A 336 5.17 0.77 18.04
CA LEU A 336 4.91 -0.59 18.53
C LEU A 336 5.94 -1.62 18.03
N SER A 337 6.41 -1.49 16.79
CA SER A 337 7.41 -2.39 16.24
C SER A 337 8.73 -2.37 17.01
N GLN A 338 9.08 -1.26 17.63
CA GLN A 338 10.29 -1.14 18.45
C GLN A 338 10.13 -1.90 19.77
N SER A 339 8.94 -1.89 20.36
CA SER A 339 8.64 -2.68 21.57
C SER A 339 8.64 -4.19 21.27
N LEU A 340 8.12 -4.62 20.11
CA LEU A 340 7.95 -6.04 19.82
C LEU A 340 9.18 -6.69 19.18
N TYR A 341 9.94 -5.96 18.34
CA TYR A 341 11.08 -6.51 17.61
C TYR A 341 12.23 -6.97 18.50
N GLN A 342 12.34 -6.46 19.74
CA GLN A 342 13.32 -6.98 20.72
C GLN A 342 13.15 -8.49 21.00
N PHE A 343 11.95 -9.03 20.76
CA PHE A 343 11.61 -10.46 20.95
C PHE A 343 11.73 -11.27 19.64
N GLY A 344 12.10 -10.64 18.54
CA GLY A 344 12.14 -11.24 17.21
C GLY A 344 13.40 -12.08 16.97
N ASP A 345 13.45 -12.75 15.81
CA ASP A 345 14.62 -13.53 15.38
C ASP A 345 15.78 -12.60 14.99
N PRO A 346 16.95 -12.67 15.70
CA PRO A 346 18.11 -11.82 15.41
C PRO A 346 18.70 -12.00 14.00
N LYS A 347 18.40 -13.11 13.34
CA LYS A 347 18.87 -13.38 11.96
C LYS A 347 18.07 -12.62 10.92
N LYS A 348 16.86 -12.20 11.24
CA LYS A 348 15.95 -11.52 10.31
C LYS A 348 16.37 -10.06 10.08
N LYS A 349 16.05 -9.58 8.87
CA LYS A 349 16.37 -8.21 8.45
C LYS A 349 15.71 -7.17 9.34
N TYR A 350 14.43 -7.34 9.67
CA TYR A 350 13.68 -6.39 10.51
C TYR A 350 14.33 -6.17 11.88
N PHE A 351 14.87 -7.24 12.50
CA PHE A 351 15.58 -7.14 13.77
C PHE A 351 16.88 -6.33 13.64
N LYS A 352 17.66 -6.61 12.59
CA LYS A 352 18.92 -5.89 12.31
C LYS A 352 18.65 -4.41 12.01
N ASP A 353 17.58 -4.12 11.26
CA ASP A 353 17.17 -2.75 10.92
C ASP A 353 16.74 -1.97 12.18
N ALA A 354 16.14 -2.63 13.18
CA ALA A 354 15.66 -2.01 14.41
C ALA A 354 16.78 -1.70 15.42
N ASN A 355 17.94 -2.36 15.32
CA ASN A 355 19.11 -2.16 16.19
C ASN A 355 18.78 -2.25 17.70
N LEU A 356 18.12 -3.34 18.10
CA LEU A 356 17.63 -3.57 19.45
C LEU A 356 18.42 -4.68 20.18
N LYS A 357 18.39 -4.65 21.52
CA LYS A 357 18.87 -5.78 22.32
C LYS A 357 17.88 -6.94 22.22
N HIS A 358 18.37 -8.15 21.91
CA HIS A 358 17.53 -9.33 21.80
C HIS A 358 17.14 -9.90 23.15
N ILE A 359 15.85 -10.19 23.32
CA ILE A 359 15.27 -10.92 24.45
C ILE A 359 14.67 -12.23 23.91
N PRO A 360 15.28 -13.39 24.21
CA PRO A 360 14.85 -14.67 23.64
C PRO A 360 13.61 -15.25 24.34
N ASN A 361 13.05 -16.31 23.73
CA ASN A 361 12.01 -17.17 24.30
C ASN A 361 10.67 -16.46 24.59
N VAL A 362 10.29 -15.48 23.78
CA VAL A 362 8.97 -14.82 23.84
C VAL A 362 8.08 -15.27 22.69
N TYR A 363 8.65 -15.44 21.50
CA TYR A 363 7.96 -16.05 20.37
C TYR A 363 8.48 -17.47 20.11
N PRO A 364 7.60 -18.43 19.74
CA PRO A 364 6.15 -18.27 19.65
C PRO A 364 5.52 -17.99 21.02
N MET A 365 4.44 -17.17 21.04
CA MET A 365 3.72 -16.86 22.26
C MET A 365 3.10 -18.13 22.88
N ASP A 366 3.03 -18.20 24.22
CA ASP A 366 2.34 -19.28 24.91
C ASP A 366 0.90 -19.44 24.42
N ILE A 367 0.50 -20.68 24.19
CA ILE A 367 -0.81 -20.98 23.59
C ILE A 367 -1.97 -20.68 24.53
N ASN A 368 -1.79 -20.68 25.84
CA ASN A 368 -2.84 -20.44 26.82
C ASN A 368 -2.87 -18.98 27.28
N PHE A 369 -1.71 -18.47 27.73
CA PHE A 369 -1.63 -17.23 28.52
C PHE A 369 -0.68 -16.20 27.91
N GLY A 370 -0.09 -16.50 26.74
CA GLY A 370 0.88 -15.60 26.10
C GLY A 370 0.30 -14.23 25.78
N GLY A 371 0.93 -13.20 26.36
CA GLY A 371 0.63 -11.80 26.13
C GLY A 371 1.84 -10.91 26.29
N ILE A 372 1.85 -9.75 25.63
CA ILE A 372 2.87 -8.73 25.74
C ILE A 372 2.18 -7.39 25.98
N TYR A 373 2.62 -6.68 26.99
CA TYR A 373 2.19 -5.31 27.27
C TYR A 373 3.27 -4.32 26.87
N SER A 374 2.93 -3.42 25.95
CA SER A 374 3.79 -2.33 25.48
C SER A 374 3.24 -1.01 25.99
N PRO A 375 3.80 -0.41 27.07
CA PRO A 375 3.33 0.86 27.60
C PRO A 375 3.70 2.03 26.70
N ASN A 376 2.88 3.08 26.72
CA ASN A 376 3.18 4.38 26.15
C ASN A 376 3.66 4.34 24.68
N VAL A 377 3.06 3.46 23.87
CA VAL A 377 3.36 3.39 22.43
C VAL A 377 2.96 4.72 21.78
N CYS A 378 3.91 5.38 21.11
CA CYS A 378 3.65 6.64 20.43
C CYS A 378 3.02 6.39 19.06
N PHE A 379 1.81 6.89 18.85
CA PHE A 379 1.13 6.94 17.57
C PHE A 379 1.45 8.28 16.92
N PHE A 380 2.25 8.24 15.86
CA PHE A 380 2.76 9.42 15.16
C PHE A 380 2.31 9.50 13.70
N ARG A 381 1.68 8.44 13.18
CA ARG A 381 1.03 8.42 11.87
C ARG A 381 -0.46 8.13 12.00
N ASN A 382 -1.22 8.78 11.15
CA ASN A 382 -2.61 8.45 10.93
C ASN A 382 -2.77 7.01 10.43
N ASN A 383 -3.97 6.46 10.50
CA ASN A 383 -4.29 5.15 9.95
C ASN A 383 -4.37 5.15 8.40
N ILE A 384 -4.69 4.01 7.83
CA ILE A 384 -4.75 3.82 6.37
C ILE A 384 -5.78 4.72 5.67
N THR A 385 -6.84 5.15 6.34
CA THR A 385 -7.87 6.02 5.75
C THR A 385 -7.33 7.42 5.45
N LYS A 386 -6.28 7.82 6.17
CA LYS A 386 -5.51 9.05 5.98
C LYS A 386 -4.09 8.77 5.44
N TYR A 387 -3.93 7.65 4.73
CA TYR A 387 -2.72 7.28 3.98
C TYR A 387 -1.44 7.15 4.81
N TYR A 388 -1.54 6.84 6.11
CA TYR A 388 -0.41 6.82 7.06
C TYR A 388 0.39 8.12 7.08
N SER A 389 -0.23 9.27 6.79
CA SER A 389 0.40 10.58 6.92
C SER A 389 0.85 10.84 8.35
N LEU A 390 1.90 11.65 8.53
CA LEU A 390 2.32 12.07 9.87
C LEU A 390 1.19 12.83 10.56
N MET A 391 1.05 12.65 11.87
CA MET A 391 0.11 13.40 12.70
C MET A 391 0.70 14.75 13.09
N ASP A 392 -0.11 15.79 13.11
CA ASP A 392 0.28 17.10 13.65
C ASP A 392 0.52 17.03 15.16
N LYS A 393 -0.24 16.18 15.85
CA LYS A 393 -0.13 15.91 17.29
C LYS A 393 -0.08 14.41 17.54
N PRO A 394 1.10 13.82 17.67
CA PRO A 394 1.26 12.45 18.13
C PRO A 394 0.67 12.27 19.54
N PHE A 395 0.22 11.05 19.84
CA PHE A 395 -0.30 10.69 21.14
C PHE A 395 0.24 9.35 21.62
N GLU A 396 0.19 9.11 22.92
CA GLU A 396 0.62 7.85 23.53
C GLU A 396 -0.58 7.02 23.96
N CYS A 397 -0.49 5.72 23.70
CA CYS A 397 -1.47 4.75 24.16
C CYS A 397 -0.79 3.39 24.37
N SER A 398 -1.13 2.71 25.45
CA SER A 398 -0.59 1.36 25.68
C SER A 398 -1.21 0.33 24.74
N VAL A 399 -0.44 -0.70 24.40
CA VAL A 399 -0.89 -1.78 23.51
C VAL A 399 -0.70 -3.14 24.19
N ILE A 400 -1.75 -3.94 24.18
CA ILE A 400 -1.77 -5.32 24.65
C ILE A 400 -1.76 -6.25 23.45
N SER A 401 -0.68 -7.01 23.27
CA SER A 401 -0.52 -7.95 22.17
C SER A 401 -0.82 -9.37 22.63
N VAL A 402 -1.90 -9.96 22.11
CA VAL A 402 -2.28 -11.35 22.38
C VAL A 402 -2.63 -12.03 21.06
N ALA A 403 -2.16 -13.25 20.86
CA ALA A 403 -2.46 -14.04 19.68
C ALA A 403 -3.66 -14.99 19.95
N SER A 404 -4.65 -14.96 19.06
CA SER A 404 -5.79 -15.90 19.08
C SER A 404 -5.39 -17.30 18.62
N LEU A 405 -6.21 -18.31 18.89
CA LEU A 405 -6.17 -19.56 18.14
C LEU A 405 -6.38 -19.28 16.65
N SER A 406 -5.87 -20.16 15.81
CA SER A 406 -5.95 -20.06 14.35
C SER A 406 -6.62 -21.31 13.77
N ASN A 407 -7.68 -21.10 12.96
CA ASN A 407 -8.33 -22.13 12.17
C ASN A 407 -7.98 -21.95 10.68
N ARG A 408 -6.68 -22.06 10.36
CA ARG A 408 -6.19 -21.98 8.99
C ARG A 408 -5.79 -23.38 8.51
N GLU A 409 -6.33 -23.80 7.38
CA GLU A 409 -5.79 -24.98 6.67
C GLU A 409 -4.30 -24.75 6.38
N LYS A 410 -3.44 -25.63 6.86
CA LYS A 410 -1.96 -25.57 6.78
C LYS A 410 -1.34 -24.48 7.65
N ASN A 411 -1.32 -24.72 8.93
CA ASN A 411 -0.33 -24.09 9.81
C ASN A 411 0.65 -25.16 10.28
N ASP A 412 1.89 -25.09 9.80
CA ASP A 412 3.01 -25.93 10.26
C ASP A 412 3.36 -25.73 11.76
N TRP A 413 2.53 -24.97 12.48
CA TRP A 413 2.79 -24.50 13.83
C TRP A 413 2.00 -25.22 14.94
N ILE A 414 0.93 -25.93 14.59
CA ILE A 414 0.12 -26.74 15.52
C ILE A 414 -0.06 -28.11 14.89
N ASN A 415 0.57 -29.12 15.49
CA ASN A 415 0.60 -30.48 14.94
C ASN A 415 -0.75 -31.20 14.92
N ASP A 416 -1.80 -30.67 15.63
CA ASP A 416 -3.15 -31.22 15.61
C ASP A 416 -4.20 -30.13 15.90
N GLU A 417 -4.66 -29.46 14.85
CA GLU A 417 -5.74 -28.45 14.95
C GLU A 417 -7.12 -29.06 15.23
N SER A 418 -7.28 -30.38 14.98
CA SER A 418 -8.55 -31.09 15.17
C SER A 418 -9.03 -31.11 16.61
N ILE A 419 -8.12 -30.90 17.57
CA ILE A 419 -8.46 -30.82 18.99
C ILE A 419 -9.23 -29.51 19.31
N TYR A 420 -8.91 -28.43 18.63
CA TYR A 420 -9.44 -27.08 18.94
C TYR A 420 -10.64 -26.69 18.09
N PHE A 421 -10.82 -27.30 16.91
CA PHE A 421 -11.87 -26.98 15.95
C PHE A 421 -12.61 -28.21 15.50
N ASP A 422 -13.93 -28.10 15.35
CA ASP A 422 -14.78 -29.12 14.74
C ASP A 422 -14.79 -29.01 13.20
N ASN A 423 -15.47 -29.94 12.53
CA ASN A 423 -15.60 -30.00 11.07
C ASN A 423 -16.30 -28.75 10.46
N ASN A 424 -16.99 -27.97 11.26
CA ASN A 424 -17.67 -26.72 10.85
C ASN A 424 -16.80 -25.49 11.11
N GLY A 425 -15.59 -25.68 11.66
CA GLY A 425 -14.68 -24.60 12.05
C GLY A 425 -15.13 -23.84 13.30
N LEU A 426 -15.96 -24.46 14.14
CA LEU A 426 -16.31 -23.96 15.47
C LEU A 426 -15.29 -24.45 16.49
N LEU A 427 -15.04 -23.65 17.52
CA LEU A 427 -14.19 -24.05 18.65
C LEU A 427 -14.85 -25.22 19.40
N THR A 428 -14.08 -26.29 19.62
CA THR A 428 -14.44 -27.39 20.52
C THR A 428 -14.40 -26.95 21.98
N LYS A 429 -14.73 -27.83 22.93
CA LYS A 429 -14.60 -27.53 24.37
C LYS A 429 -13.17 -27.11 24.75
N GLU A 430 -12.14 -27.78 24.18
CA GLU A 430 -10.75 -27.42 24.44
C GLU A 430 -10.37 -26.11 23.76
N GLY A 431 -10.82 -25.89 22.53
CA GLY A 431 -10.65 -24.63 21.82
C GLY A 431 -11.30 -23.44 22.55
N ILE A 432 -12.49 -23.62 23.09
CA ILE A 432 -13.18 -22.62 23.93
C ILE A 432 -12.37 -22.31 25.17
N LYS A 433 -11.84 -23.32 25.87
CA LYS A 433 -11.02 -23.14 27.08
C LYS A 433 -9.79 -22.30 26.76
N ILE A 434 -9.02 -22.66 25.74
CA ILE A 434 -7.80 -21.93 25.34
C ILE A 434 -8.16 -20.49 24.91
N GLN A 435 -9.14 -20.31 24.04
CA GLN A 435 -9.55 -18.98 23.58
C GLN A 435 -10.06 -18.10 24.71
N SER A 436 -10.76 -18.68 25.68
CA SER A 436 -11.21 -17.98 26.90
C SER A 436 -10.04 -17.55 27.79
N ASN A 437 -9.01 -18.39 27.94
CA ASN A 437 -7.80 -18.01 28.69
C ASN A 437 -7.10 -16.81 28.05
N LYS A 438 -6.99 -16.79 26.71
CA LYS A 438 -6.43 -15.66 25.95
C LYS A 438 -7.24 -14.37 26.16
N ILE A 439 -8.57 -14.45 26.17
CA ILE A 439 -9.43 -13.30 26.42
C ILE A 439 -9.26 -12.82 27.88
N ARG A 440 -9.20 -13.72 28.87
CA ARG A 440 -8.91 -13.35 30.26
C ARG A 440 -7.55 -12.69 30.40
N THR A 441 -6.53 -13.17 29.68
CA THR A 441 -5.20 -12.56 29.67
C THR A 441 -5.25 -11.11 29.21
N ILE A 442 -6.05 -10.78 28.17
CA ILE A 442 -6.22 -9.39 27.72
C ILE A 442 -6.74 -8.51 28.88
N PHE A 443 -7.80 -8.93 29.55
CA PHE A 443 -8.39 -8.15 30.65
C PHE A 443 -7.47 -8.06 31.86
N ARG A 444 -6.80 -9.16 32.21
CA ARG A 444 -5.85 -9.19 33.33
C ARG A 444 -4.69 -8.21 33.11
N ILE A 445 -4.09 -8.22 31.92
CA ILE A 445 -3.00 -7.28 31.58
C ILE A 445 -3.50 -5.83 31.68
N ALA A 446 -4.71 -5.55 31.19
CA ALA A 446 -5.26 -4.20 31.28
C ALA A 446 -5.45 -3.74 32.74
N LEU A 447 -6.02 -4.60 33.57
CA LEU A 447 -6.30 -4.27 34.98
C LEU A 447 -5.01 -4.20 35.81
N ASP A 448 -4.04 -5.06 35.56
CA ASP A 448 -2.72 -5.09 36.23
C ASP A 448 -1.97 -3.78 35.95
N ASN A 449 -2.16 -3.21 34.76
CA ASN A 449 -1.56 -1.95 34.34
C ASN A 449 -2.46 -0.72 34.54
N ASN A 450 -3.49 -0.83 35.39
CA ASN A 450 -4.38 0.27 35.77
C ASN A 450 -5.09 0.97 34.60
N HIS A 451 -5.39 0.25 33.53
CA HIS A 451 -6.26 0.77 32.47
C HIS A 451 -7.72 0.78 32.92
N ASP A 452 -8.43 1.84 32.61
CA ASP A 452 -9.85 1.99 32.92
C ASP A 452 -10.76 1.75 31.71
N SER A 453 -10.16 1.61 30.53
CA SER A 453 -10.88 1.38 29.28
C SER A 453 -10.06 0.52 28.30
N LEU A 454 -10.77 -0.14 27.37
CA LEU A 454 -10.16 -1.02 26.38
C LEU A 454 -10.74 -0.75 24.98
N VAL A 455 -9.86 -0.73 23.97
CA VAL A 455 -10.23 -0.78 22.58
C VAL A 455 -9.90 -2.16 22.03
N LEU A 456 -10.94 -2.94 21.82
CA LEU A 456 -10.88 -4.32 21.35
C LEU A 456 -11.23 -4.43 19.87
N GLY A 457 -11.06 -5.61 19.29
CA GLY A 457 -11.39 -5.91 17.90
C GLY A 457 -12.01 -7.30 17.75
N ALA A 458 -12.30 -7.70 16.53
CA ALA A 458 -12.82 -9.04 16.22
C ALA A 458 -11.69 -10.09 16.32
N PHE A 459 -11.31 -10.43 17.55
CA PHE A 459 -10.17 -11.26 17.94
C PHE A 459 -10.20 -12.65 17.28
N GLY A 460 -9.20 -12.92 16.45
CA GLY A 460 -9.11 -14.17 15.70
C GLY A 460 -10.04 -14.29 14.47
N CYS A 461 -11.00 -13.37 14.28
CA CYS A 461 -12.01 -13.47 13.20
C CYS A 461 -11.49 -12.97 11.84
N GLY A 462 -10.24 -12.56 11.75
CA GLY A 462 -9.57 -12.10 10.54
C GLY A 462 -8.87 -13.22 9.80
N VAL A 463 -7.56 -13.11 9.79
CA VAL A 463 -6.64 -14.06 9.14
C VAL A 463 -6.73 -15.45 9.79
N TYR A 464 -7.03 -15.53 11.09
CA TYR A 464 -7.14 -16.78 11.84
C TYR A 464 -8.50 -17.49 11.71
N ASN A 465 -9.47 -16.89 11.03
CA ASN A 465 -10.71 -17.52 10.57
C ASN A 465 -11.64 -18.08 11.66
N LEU A 466 -11.63 -17.53 12.88
CA LEU A 466 -12.60 -17.86 13.92
C LEU A 466 -13.99 -17.29 13.57
N LYS A 467 -15.05 -17.94 14.07
CA LYS A 467 -16.44 -17.51 13.85
C LYS A 467 -16.77 -16.31 14.76
N PRO A 468 -17.14 -15.15 14.19
CA PRO A 468 -17.36 -13.93 14.96
C PRO A 468 -18.42 -14.06 16.05
N GLU A 469 -19.51 -14.80 15.78
CA GLU A 469 -20.60 -15.02 16.72
C GLU A 469 -20.16 -15.82 17.95
N GLN A 470 -19.26 -16.79 17.77
CA GLN A 470 -18.71 -17.57 18.87
C GLN A 470 -17.75 -16.72 19.71
N VAL A 471 -16.90 -15.93 19.07
CA VAL A 471 -15.92 -15.09 19.76
C VAL A 471 -16.60 -13.94 20.51
N SER A 472 -17.59 -13.26 19.93
CA SER A 472 -18.34 -12.18 20.60
C SER A 472 -19.06 -12.68 21.86
N ASN A 473 -19.67 -13.88 21.81
CA ASN A 473 -20.28 -14.50 22.98
C ASN A 473 -19.26 -14.91 24.06
N LEU A 474 -18.06 -15.36 23.69
CA LEU A 474 -17.00 -15.63 24.65
C LEU A 474 -16.56 -14.36 25.40
N PHE A 475 -16.38 -13.25 24.69
CA PHE A 475 -16.11 -11.96 25.32
C PHE A 475 -17.20 -11.57 26.32
N LYS A 476 -18.48 -11.70 25.93
CA LYS A 476 -19.61 -11.40 26.81
C LYS A 476 -19.59 -12.25 28.08
N THR A 477 -19.43 -13.57 27.92
CA THR A 477 -19.40 -14.49 29.05
C THR A 477 -18.26 -14.16 30.03
N ILE A 478 -17.07 -13.84 29.51
CA ILE A 478 -15.91 -13.55 30.34
C ILE A 478 -16.04 -12.18 31.05
N LEU A 479 -16.62 -11.18 30.39
CA LEU A 479 -16.88 -9.87 30.99
C LEU A 479 -17.88 -9.92 32.15
N GLU A 480 -18.71 -10.98 32.22
CA GLU A 480 -19.64 -11.22 33.32
C GLU A 480 -19.01 -11.99 34.51
N GLU A 481 -17.75 -12.50 34.35
CA GLU A 481 -17.00 -13.14 35.43
C GLU A 481 -16.68 -12.13 36.56
N ASN A 482 -16.75 -12.56 37.83
CA ASN A 482 -16.49 -11.71 38.99
C ASN A 482 -15.13 -10.99 38.94
N GLU A 483 -14.16 -11.57 38.27
CA GLU A 483 -12.82 -10.99 38.09
C GLU A 483 -12.83 -9.73 37.21
N PHE A 484 -13.77 -9.62 36.28
CA PHE A 484 -13.79 -8.57 35.24
C PHE A 484 -15.05 -7.69 35.26
N LYS A 485 -16.15 -8.21 35.80
CA LYS A 485 -17.41 -7.49 35.84
C LYS A 485 -17.25 -6.15 36.58
N ASP A 486 -17.67 -5.08 35.92
CA ASP A 486 -17.67 -3.72 36.46
C ASP A 486 -16.26 -3.21 36.86
N LYS A 487 -15.17 -3.79 36.28
CA LYS A 487 -13.80 -3.40 36.59
C LYS A 487 -13.22 -2.35 35.63
N LEU A 488 -13.87 -2.12 34.49
CA LEU A 488 -13.50 -1.11 33.50
C LEU A 488 -14.61 -0.07 33.37
N LYS A 489 -14.28 1.17 33.05
CA LYS A 489 -15.26 2.22 32.75
C LYS A 489 -15.89 2.02 31.38
N LYS A 490 -15.06 1.69 30.37
CA LYS A 490 -15.53 1.58 28.98
C LYS A 490 -14.80 0.50 28.20
N VAL A 491 -15.53 -0.31 27.45
CA VAL A 491 -14.99 -1.33 26.53
C VAL A 491 -15.60 -1.09 25.15
N VAL A 492 -14.75 -0.80 24.16
CA VAL A 492 -15.18 -0.49 22.80
C VAL A 492 -14.64 -1.53 21.83
N PHE A 493 -15.52 -2.20 21.10
CA PHE A 493 -15.14 -3.06 19.97
C PHE A 493 -15.04 -2.21 18.69
N ALA A 494 -13.82 -1.85 18.32
CA ALA A 494 -13.51 -1.11 17.10
C ALA A 494 -13.26 -2.11 15.95
N ILE A 495 -14.25 -2.29 15.08
CA ILE A 495 -14.19 -3.29 14.01
C ILE A 495 -14.39 -2.59 12.67
N PHE A 496 -13.29 -2.25 12.01
CA PHE A 496 -13.30 -1.53 10.76
C PHE A 496 -13.60 -2.45 9.57
N GLU A 497 -14.77 -2.26 8.95
CA GLU A 497 -15.17 -2.90 7.69
C GLU A 497 -15.22 -1.84 6.57
N GLY A 498 -14.05 -1.42 6.07
CA GLY A 498 -13.93 -0.38 5.04
C GLY A 498 -14.40 -0.85 3.65
N LYS A 499 -14.86 0.09 2.82
CA LYS A 499 -15.18 -0.11 1.39
C LYS A 499 -13.93 -0.43 0.56
N GLY A 500 -13.27 -1.54 0.82
CA GLY A 500 -12.02 -1.88 0.14
C GLY A 500 -11.39 -3.17 0.61
N SER A 501 -11.95 -3.83 1.61
CA SER A 501 -11.54 -5.19 1.94
C SER A 501 -11.92 -6.09 0.79
N SER A 502 -10.94 -6.43 -0.06
CA SER A 502 -11.10 -7.22 -1.29
C SER A 502 -11.38 -8.71 -1.03
N ARG A 503 -11.76 -9.08 0.18
CA ARG A 503 -12.36 -10.38 0.48
C ARG A 503 -13.86 -10.18 0.53
N LYS A 504 -14.58 -10.92 -0.33
CA LYS A 504 -16.04 -11.04 -0.30
C LYS A 504 -16.46 -11.09 1.17
N VAL A 505 -17.32 -10.15 1.58
CA VAL A 505 -18.02 -10.23 2.85
C VAL A 505 -18.69 -11.58 2.87
N VAL A 506 -18.16 -12.50 3.68
CA VAL A 506 -18.70 -13.85 3.81
C VAL A 506 -19.97 -13.71 4.65
N GLY A 507 -21.09 -13.70 3.97
CA GLY A 507 -22.40 -13.79 4.59
C GLY A 507 -23.07 -12.46 4.93
N LYS A 508 -24.39 -12.55 5.15
CA LYS A 508 -25.27 -11.45 5.60
C LYS A 508 -24.92 -10.88 6.98
N ASN A 509 -24.01 -11.53 7.72
CA ASN A 509 -23.55 -11.19 9.06
C ASN A 509 -22.03 -10.94 9.00
N GLY A 510 -21.60 -9.69 8.78
CA GLY A 510 -20.20 -9.27 8.87
C GLY A 510 -19.67 -9.39 10.32
N LYS A 511 -18.33 -9.30 10.48
CA LYS A 511 -17.69 -9.34 11.81
C LYS A 511 -18.24 -8.24 12.72
N PHE A 512 -18.40 -7.04 12.19
CA PHE A 512 -18.97 -5.90 12.90
C PHE A 512 -20.36 -6.25 13.44
N LYS A 513 -21.25 -6.80 12.61
CA LYS A 513 -22.62 -7.12 13.03
C LYS A 513 -22.66 -8.13 14.17
N ALA A 514 -21.84 -9.17 14.16
CA ALA A 514 -21.81 -10.20 15.20
C ALA A 514 -21.42 -9.64 16.58
N PHE A 515 -20.54 -8.66 16.63
CA PHE A 515 -20.16 -7.97 17.86
C PHE A 515 -21.18 -6.88 18.23
N TYR A 516 -21.70 -6.15 17.27
CA TYR A 516 -22.70 -5.13 17.47
C TYR A 516 -23.97 -5.70 18.13
N ASP A 517 -24.46 -6.85 17.66
CA ASP A 517 -25.67 -7.52 18.21
C ASP A 517 -25.49 -8.00 19.67
N VAL A 518 -24.24 -8.11 20.16
CA VAL A 518 -23.91 -8.57 21.51
C VAL A 518 -23.65 -7.39 22.47
N PHE A 519 -23.08 -6.29 21.98
CA PHE A 519 -22.53 -5.20 22.80
C PHE A 519 -23.18 -3.82 22.57
N LYS A 520 -24.18 -3.73 21.71
CA LYS A 520 -25.00 -2.55 21.47
C LYS A 520 -26.50 -2.89 21.65
#